data_aad4379cb6c4420297155c457bf60725
#
_entry.id   aad4379cb6c4420297155c457bf60725
#
_cell.length_a   1.000
_cell.length_b   1.000
_cell.length_c   1.000
_cell.angle_alpha   90.00
_cell.angle_beta   90.00
_cell.angle_gamma   90.00
#
_symmetry.space_group_name_H-M   'P 1'
#
loop_
_entity.id
_entity.type
_entity.pdbx_description
1 polymer ?
#
loop_
_entity_poly.entity_id
_entity_poly.type
_entity_poly.pdbx_seq_one_letter_code
_entity_poly.pdbx_strand_id
1 'polypeptide(L)'
;VRRWQEDIRGKRASEIFSAINENNEVEKLSKGKYKGVTFFSGRYYACNYDENGKTIYNIDSDCIGYVFALSETEHNKSISYPKITTIMFDEFLTKHVYLQDEFVLFMNTVSTIVRQRTNVKIFMLGNTVNRYCPYFEEMGLVHIKEMKQGTIDIYTYGNSELKVAVEYCSSMQKQKKNNFYFAFDNPKLNMITSGAWELDIYPHLPEKYKPTQIEFTYFIMFNGMTFQCEIITDKNGEMFTFIHEKTTPLKNTDNDLIYTLEFCHKLNYNRSIYKPINKLQERILWFFKTDRVFYQNNGVGDTINNYLKICKGSNKYPEKSFFI
;
A
#
# COMPACT_ATOMS: atom_id res chain seq x y z
N VAL A 1 -10.65 3.04 9.71
CA VAL A 1 -9.20 2.79 9.87
C VAL A 1 -8.45 3.58 8.81
N ARG A 2 -7.34 4.18 9.17
CA ARG A 2 -6.36 4.84 8.30
C ARG A 2 -4.95 4.34 8.65
N ARG A 3 -4.00 4.54 7.76
CA ARG A 3 -2.62 4.12 7.98
C ARG A 3 -1.92 4.97 9.03
N TRP A 4 -2.02 6.29 8.92
CA TRP A 4 -1.28 7.24 9.73
C TRP A 4 -2.18 7.97 10.72
N GLN A 5 -1.61 8.27 11.89
CA GLN A 5 -2.30 9.02 12.95
C GLN A 5 -2.67 10.44 12.52
N GLU A 6 -1.86 11.06 11.67
CA GLU A 6 -2.09 12.40 11.15
C GLU A 6 -3.36 12.49 10.28
N ASP A 7 -3.78 11.38 9.66
CA ASP A 7 -4.97 11.34 8.80
C ASP A 7 -6.27 11.31 9.59
N ILE A 8 -6.19 11.02 10.89
CA ILE A 8 -7.35 10.89 11.78
C ILE A 8 -7.35 11.91 12.94
N ARG A 9 -6.56 12.98 12.83
CA ARG A 9 -6.48 14.06 13.83
C ARG A 9 -6.91 15.41 13.26
N GLY A 10 -7.41 16.26 14.16
CA GLY A 10 -7.70 17.67 13.88
C GLY A 10 -8.64 17.87 12.70
N LYS A 11 -8.30 18.83 11.84
CA LYS A 11 -9.11 19.22 10.69
C LYS A 11 -9.36 18.07 9.70
N ARG A 12 -8.35 17.23 9.44
CA ARG A 12 -8.51 16.09 8.51
C ARG A 12 -9.61 15.13 8.96
N ALA A 13 -9.62 14.76 10.24
CA ALA A 13 -10.66 13.88 10.76
C ALA A 13 -12.05 14.53 10.72
N SER A 14 -12.17 15.83 11.00
CA SER A 14 -13.46 16.53 10.96
C SER A 14 -14.02 16.70 9.53
N GLU A 15 -13.15 16.76 8.52
CA GLU A 15 -13.55 16.95 7.13
C GLU A 15 -13.95 15.66 6.39
N ILE A 16 -13.71 14.48 6.96
CA ILE A 16 -14.07 13.20 6.30
C ILE A 16 -15.56 13.14 5.91
N PHE A 17 -16.44 13.71 6.71
CA PHE A 17 -17.88 13.74 6.47
C PHE A 17 -18.40 15.07 5.92
N SER A 18 -17.54 16.02 5.56
CA SER A 18 -17.97 17.37 5.09
C SER A 18 -18.90 17.29 3.88
N ALA A 19 -18.52 16.54 2.85
CA ALA A 19 -19.33 16.39 1.63
C ALA A 19 -20.70 15.75 1.91
N ILE A 20 -20.75 14.77 2.82
CA ILE A 20 -21.99 14.09 3.22
C ILE A 20 -22.90 15.06 3.98
N ASN A 21 -22.32 15.90 4.84
CA ASN A 21 -23.04 16.95 5.57
C ASN A 21 -23.59 18.03 4.60
N GLU A 22 -22.75 18.53 3.69
CA GLU A 22 -23.14 19.56 2.70
C GLU A 22 -24.26 19.09 1.77
N ASN A 23 -24.28 17.81 1.42
CA ASN A 23 -25.30 17.21 0.56
C ASN A 23 -26.58 16.80 1.33
N ASN A 24 -26.67 17.07 2.63
CA ASN A 24 -27.76 16.66 3.51
C ASN A 24 -28.06 15.15 3.49
N GLU A 25 -27.05 14.32 3.24
CA GLU A 25 -27.23 12.87 3.15
C GLU A 25 -27.53 12.26 4.52
N VAL A 26 -26.97 12.81 5.59
CA VAL A 26 -27.23 12.36 6.96
C VAL A 26 -28.70 12.57 7.32
N GLU A 27 -29.27 13.70 6.97
CA GLU A 27 -30.68 13.99 7.21
C GLU A 27 -31.61 13.01 6.47
N LYS A 28 -31.29 12.75 5.19
CA LYS A 28 -32.04 11.79 4.38
C LYS A 28 -31.95 10.37 4.96
N LEU A 29 -30.75 9.89 5.30
CA LEU A 29 -30.52 8.56 5.83
C LEU A 29 -31.11 8.37 7.24
N SER A 30 -31.05 9.41 8.07
CA SER A 30 -31.62 9.38 9.43
C SER A 30 -33.12 9.68 9.50
N LYS A 31 -33.76 9.91 8.34
CA LYS A 31 -35.18 10.32 8.22
C LYS A 31 -35.47 11.60 9.03
N GLY A 32 -34.57 12.57 8.95
CA GLY A 32 -34.69 13.87 9.62
C GLY A 32 -34.26 13.89 11.10
N LYS A 33 -33.79 12.77 11.65
CA LYS A 33 -33.38 12.71 13.06
C LYS A 33 -32.09 13.49 13.32
N TYR A 34 -31.12 13.45 12.40
CA TYR A 34 -29.85 14.14 12.47
C TYR A 34 -29.58 14.93 11.20
N LYS A 35 -28.90 16.05 11.31
CA LYS A 35 -28.56 16.91 10.18
C LYS A 35 -27.11 16.73 9.69
N GLY A 36 -26.24 16.15 10.53
CA GLY A 36 -24.85 15.98 10.14
C GLY A 36 -24.09 14.99 11.02
N VAL A 37 -22.80 14.92 10.75
CA VAL A 37 -21.80 14.16 11.53
C VAL A 37 -20.72 15.12 11.98
N THR A 38 -20.34 15.05 13.25
CA THR A 38 -19.22 15.81 13.84
C THR A 38 -18.17 14.88 14.41
N PHE A 39 -16.95 15.38 14.52
CA PHE A 39 -15.82 14.65 15.08
C PHE A 39 -15.36 15.25 16.40
N PHE A 40 -15.28 14.42 17.43
CA PHE A 40 -14.76 14.84 18.73
C PHE A 40 -14.05 13.69 19.42
N SER A 41 -12.83 13.95 19.93
CA SER A 41 -12.04 13.02 20.75
C SER A 41 -11.93 11.60 20.17
N GLY A 42 -11.58 11.48 18.89
CA GLY A 42 -11.37 10.17 18.23
C GLY A 42 -12.67 9.42 17.87
N ARG A 43 -13.81 10.09 17.90
CA ARG A 43 -15.13 9.51 17.61
C ARG A 43 -15.94 10.42 16.69
N TYR A 44 -16.81 9.80 15.93
CA TYR A 44 -17.83 10.49 15.12
C TYR A 44 -19.19 10.39 15.81
N TYR A 45 -19.89 11.50 15.81
CA TYR A 45 -21.21 11.62 16.38
C TYR A 45 -22.22 12.14 15.36
N ALA A 46 -23.38 11.52 15.26
CA ALA A 46 -24.51 12.12 14.58
C ALA A 46 -24.95 13.37 15.35
N CYS A 47 -25.22 14.48 14.67
CA CYS A 47 -25.47 15.75 15.31
C CYS A 47 -26.57 16.57 14.64
N ASN A 48 -27.10 17.55 15.40
CA ASN A 48 -27.94 18.63 14.93
C ASN A 48 -27.23 19.98 15.13
N TYR A 49 -27.84 21.05 14.68
CA TYR A 49 -27.32 22.42 14.86
C TYR A 49 -28.39 23.28 15.53
N ASP A 50 -27.97 24.13 16.48
CA ASP A 50 -28.85 25.14 17.08
C ASP A 50 -29.09 26.34 16.15
N GLU A 51 -29.87 27.31 16.59
CA GLU A 51 -30.18 28.53 15.82
C GLU A 51 -28.95 29.38 15.49
N ASN A 52 -27.86 29.21 16.25
CA ASN A 52 -26.59 29.90 16.03
C ASN A 52 -25.59 29.04 15.21
N GLY A 53 -26.00 27.89 14.71
CA GLY A 53 -25.14 26.98 13.95
C GLY A 53 -24.18 26.14 14.82
N LYS A 54 -24.32 26.14 16.14
CA LYS A 54 -23.51 25.34 17.03
C LYS A 54 -23.96 23.89 17.03
N THR A 55 -23.01 22.96 16.95
CA THR A 55 -23.25 21.53 16.92
C THR A 55 -23.81 21.00 18.24
N ILE A 56 -24.91 20.24 18.18
CA ILE A 56 -25.56 19.58 19.31
C ILE A 56 -25.53 18.09 19.10
N TYR A 57 -25.02 17.33 20.06
CA TYR A 57 -25.01 15.86 20.08
C TYR A 57 -24.87 15.34 21.49
N ASN A 58 -25.28 14.09 21.72
CA ASN A 58 -25.12 13.40 22.99
C ASN A 58 -23.95 12.41 22.89
N ILE A 59 -22.97 12.51 23.79
CA ILE A 59 -21.75 11.70 23.78
C ILE A 59 -22.05 10.21 23.97
N ASP A 60 -23.09 9.86 24.71
CA ASP A 60 -23.41 8.48 25.06
C ASP A 60 -24.27 7.77 23.99
N SER A 61 -25.22 8.50 23.39
CA SER A 61 -26.22 7.92 22.48
C SER A 61 -25.93 8.12 20.99
N ASP A 62 -25.26 9.22 20.61
CA ASP A 62 -25.14 9.62 19.22
C ASP A 62 -23.80 9.25 18.59
N CYS A 63 -22.95 8.49 19.29
CA CYS A 63 -21.70 7.95 18.76
C CYS A 63 -21.99 6.92 17.66
N ILE A 64 -21.56 7.22 16.43
CA ILE A 64 -21.75 6.37 15.25
C ILE A 64 -20.45 5.67 14.81
N GLY A 65 -19.30 6.09 15.30
CA GLY A 65 -18.05 5.48 14.87
C GLY A 65 -16.80 5.90 15.66
N TYR A 66 -15.76 5.13 15.48
CA TYR A 66 -14.43 5.33 16.08
C TYR A 66 -13.40 5.42 14.99
N VAL A 67 -12.29 6.11 15.25
CA VAL A 67 -11.15 6.15 14.35
C VAL A 67 -9.97 5.36 14.90
N PHE A 68 -9.24 4.70 14.00
CA PHE A 68 -8.07 3.92 14.31
C PHE A 68 -6.96 4.24 13.29
N ALA A 69 -5.75 4.47 13.78
CA ALA A 69 -4.55 4.51 12.95
C ALA A 69 -3.75 3.23 13.14
N LEU A 70 -3.30 2.62 12.05
CA LEU A 70 -2.44 1.44 12.13
C LEU A 70 -1.09 1.74 12.79
N SER A 71 -0.58 2.96 12.61
CA SER A 71 0.65 3.42 13.28
C SER A 71 0.56 3.49 14.81
N GLU A 72 -0.64 3.39 15.41
CA GLU A 72 -0.91 3.53 16.84
C GLU A 72 -1.68 2.33 17.43
N THR A 73 -1.58 1.18 16.79
CA THR A 73 -2.39 -0.02 17.12
C THR A 73 -2.20 -0.49 18.57
N GLU A 74 -1.00 -0.35 19.12
CA GLU A 74 -0.67 -0.80 20.47
C GLU A 74 -1.52 -0.11 21.57
N HIS A 75 -1.89 1.15 21.39
CA HIS A 75 -2.65 1.91 22.37
C HIS A 75 -4.11 1.50 22.52
N ASN A 76 -4.65 0.72 21.57
CA ASN A 76 -6.07 0.35 21.53
C ASN A 76 -6.38 -1.06 22.06
N LYS A 77 -5.37 -1.85 22.44
CA LYS A 77 -5.51 -3.29 22.77
C LYS A 77 -6.45 -3.60 23.93
N SER A 78 -6.62 -2.69 24.90
CA SER A 78 -7.42 -2.93 26.10
C SER A 78 -8.88 -2.46 26.01
N ILE A 79 -9.26 -1.80 24.91
CA ILE A 79 -10.60 -1.21 24.77
C ILE A 79 -11.54 -2.20 24.08
N SER A 80 -12.82 -2.24 24.51
CA SER A 80 -13.85 -3.07 23.91
C SER A 80 -14.80 -2.23 23.05
N TYR A 81 -15.17 -2.79 21.87
CA TYR A 81 -16.02 -2.11 20.88
C TYR A 81 -17.23 -2.98 20.49
N PRO A 82 -18.13 -3.33 21.44
CA PRO A 82 -19.16 -4.36 21.22
C PRO A 82 -20.22 -3.97 20.19
N LYS A 83 -20.40 -2.67 19.93
CA LYS A 83 -21.42 -2.16 19.01
C LYS A 83 -20.93 -2.01 17.56
N ILE A 84 -19.64 -2.19 17.29
CA ILE A 84 -19.11 -2.08 15.92
C ILE A 84 -19.53 -3.30 15.11
N THR A 85 -20.19 -3.07 13.99
CA THR A 85 -20.59 -4.08 13.00
C THR A 85 -19.91 -3.92 11.66
N THR A 86 -19.24 -2.79 11.47
CA THR A 86 -18.56 -2.46 10.21
C THR A 86 -17.20 -1.83 10.48
N ILE A 87 -16.16 -2.33 9.82
CA ILE A 87 -14.82 -1.74 9.78
C ILE A 87 -14.60 -1.25 8.36
N MET A 88 -14.23 0.02 8.21
CA MET A 88 -13.82 0.59 6.94
C MET A 88 -12.34 0.95 7.01
N PHE A 89 -11.53 0.37 6.14
CA PHE A 89 -10.14 0.76 5.93
C PHE A 89 -10.03 1.53 4.63
N ASP A 90 -9.94 2.83 4.75
CA ASP A 90 -9.87 3.73 3.60
C ASP A 90 -8.41 4.01 3.22
N GLU A 91 -8.15 4.09 1.90
CA GLU A 91 -6.82 4.23 1.32
C GLU A 91 -5.85 3.10 1.70
N PHE A 92 -6.31 1.85 1.70
CA PHE A 92 -5.42 0.72 1.96
C PHE A 92 -4.35 0.54 0.86
N LEU A 93 -4.65 0.92 -0.40
CA LEU A 93 -3.66 1.03 -1.47
C LEU A 93 -2.93 2.37 -1.39
N THR A 94 -1.61 2.35 -1.59
CA THR A 94 -0.79 3.58 -1.58
C THR A 94 0.33 3.50 -2.61
N LYS A 95 0.71 4.66 -3.17
CA LYS A 95 1.94 4.84 -3.95
C LYS A 95 3.19 5.01 -3.05
N HIS A 96 2.96 5.31 -1.79
CA HIS A 96 4.01 5.54 -0.81
C HIS A 96 4.42 4.24 -0.12
N VAL A 97 4.99 4.36 1.06
CA VAL A 97 5.48 3.24 1.86
C VAL A 97 4.35 2.67 2.72
N TYR A 98 4.22 1.35 2.73
CA TYR A 98 3.44 0.64 3.72
C TYR A 98 4.19 0.62 5.07
N LEU A 99 3.47 0.50 6.18
CA LEU A 99 4.09 0.25 7.48
C LEU A 99 4.78 -1.12 7.47
N GLN A 100 5.77 -1.29 8.31
CA GLN A 100 6.37 -2.61 8.52
C GLN A 100 5.29 -3.55 9.07
N ASP A 101 5.17 -4.74 8.48
CA ASP A 101 4.17 -5.75 8.84
C ASP A 101 2.72 -5.20 8.89
N GLU A 102 2.38 -4.29 7.96
CA GLU A 102 1.11 -3.55 7.96
C GLU A 102 -0.12 -4.46 7.97
N PHE A 103 -0.09 -5.59 7.24
CA PHE A 103 -1.17 -6.57 7.28
C PHE A 103 -1.39 -7.13 8.69
N VAL A 104 -0.32 -7.46 9.40
CA VAL A 104 -0.38 -7.95 10.79
C VAL A 104 -0.93 -6.88 11.73
N LEU A 105 -0.49 -5.62 11.56
CA LEU A 105 -1.03 -4.48 12.32
C LEU A 105 -2.53 -4.31 12.09
N PHE A 106 -2.97 -4.42 10.84
CA PHE A 106 -4.39 -4.36 10.50
C PHE A 106 -5.17 -5.51 11.12
N MET A 107 -4.68 -6.76 11.02
CA MET A 107 -5.34 -7.92 11.60
C MET A 107 -5.39 -7.86 13.13
N ASN A 108 -4.38 -7.30 13.79
CA ASN A 108 -4.41 -7.02 15.23
C ASN A 108 -5.47 -5.99 15.59
N THR A 109 -5.64 -4.94 14.78
CA THR A 109 -6.71 -3.95 14.94
C THR A 109 -8.08 -4.60 14.78
N VAL A 110 -8.26 -5.41 13.74
CA VAL A 110 -9.50 -6.17 13.49
C VAL A 110 -9.78 -7.09 14.68
N SER A 111 -8.81 -7.87 15.14
CA SER A 111 -8.95 -8.78 16.28
C SER A 111 -9.38 -8.04 17.55
N THR A 112 -8.81 -6.87 17.82
CA THR A 112 -9.18 -6.03 18.96
C THR A 112 -10.62 -5.55 18.89
N ILE A 113 -11.10 -5.17 17.70
CA ILE A 113 -12.46 -4.70 17.48
C ILE A 113 -13.47 -5.84 17.49
N VAL A 114 -13.16 -6.92 16.78
CA VAL A 114 -14.10 -8.05 16.54
C VAL A 114 -14.26 -8.93 17.76
N ARG A 115 -13.20 -9.27 18.46
CA ARG A 115 -13.22 -10.12 19.69
C ARG A 115 -14.14 -11.33 19.58
N GLN A 116 -13.84 -12.25 18.68
CA GLN A 116 -14.60 -13.51 18.47
C GLN A 116 -16.01 -13.33 17.86
N ARG A 117 -16.44 -12.13 17.51
CA ARG A 117 -17.71 -11.94 16.80
C ARG A 117 -17.55 -12.28 15.31
N THR A 118 -18.58 -12.83 14.70
CA THR A 118 -18.60 -13.21 13.27
C THR A 118 -19.46 -12.27 12.41
N ASN A 119 -20.17 -11.33 13.05
CA ASN A 119 -21.10 -10.42 12.37
C ASN A 119 -20.50 -9.08 11.97
N VAL A 120 -19.18 -8.94 11.99
CA VAL A 120 -18.50 -7.70 11.59
C VAL A 120 -18.07 -7.78 10.13
N LYS A 121 -18.51 -6.82 9.32
CA LYS A 121 -18.08 -6.67 7.92
C LYS A 121 -16.88 -5.75 7.81
N ILE A 122 -15.94 -6.10 6.94
CA ILE A 122 -14.73 -5.32 6.70
C ILE A 122 -14.75 -4.85 5.25
N PHE A 123 -14.66 -3.54 5.05
CA PHE A 123 -14.51 -2.91 3.75
C PHE A 123 -13.13 -2.26 3.66
N MET A 124 -12.41 -2.62 2.62
CA MET A 124 -11.10 -2.02 2.29
C MET A 124 -11.26 -1.23 1.00
N LEU A 125 -11.08 0.09 1.08
CA LEU A 125 -11.26 0.99 -0.05
C LEU A 125 -9.91 1.52 -0.50
N GLY A 126 -9.69 1.55 -1.80
CA GLY A 126 -8.45 2.07 -2.38
C GLY A 126 -8.61 2.47 -3.82
N ASN A 127 -7.84 3.47 -4.23
CA ASN A 127 -7.69 3.83 -5.63
C ASN A 127 -6.69 2.89 -6.31
N THR A 128 -6.87 2.64 -7.60
CA THR A 128 -5.97 1.82 -8.41
C THR A 128 -4.66 2.57 -8.70
N VAL A 129 -3.75 2.58 -7.74
CA VAL A 129 -2.50 3.35 -7.83
C VAL A 129 -1.26 2.48 -8.08
N ASN A 130 -1.28 1.24 -7.59
CA ASN A 130 -0.17 0.30 -7.73
C ASN A 130 -0.71 -1.13 -7.57
N ARG A 131 -0.26 -2.06 -8.42
CA ARG A 131 -0.63 -3.49 -8.34
C ARG A 131 0.05 -4.22 -7.19
N TYR A 132 1.13 -3.67 -6.66
CA TYR A 132 1.77 -4.20 -5.46
C TYR A 132 1.01 -3.73 -4.22
N CYS A 133 0.60 -4.71 -3.40
CA CYS A 133 -0.03 -4.45 -2.13
C CYS A 133 0.21 -5.66 -1.21
N PRO A 134 0.82 -5.47 -0.03
CA PRO A 134 1.06 -6.58 0.91
C PRO A 134 -0.23 -7.31 1.30
N TYR A 135 -1.36 -6.63 1.31
CA TYR A 135 -2.66 -7.28 1.59
C TYR A 135 -3.05 -8.31 0.53
N PHE A 136 -2.75 -8.05 -0.75
CA PHE A 136 -3.08 -9.00 -1.82
C PHE A 136 -2.28 -10.29 -1.67
N GLU A 137 -1.02 -10.18 -1.31
CA GLU A 137 -0.13 -11.30 -1.12
C GLU A 137 -0.50 -12.09 0.13
N GLU A 138 -0.60 -11.41 1.27
CA GLU A 138 -0.91 -12.02 2.57
C GLU A 138 -2.29 -12.70 2.62
N MET A 139 -3.25 -12.18 1.85
CA MET A 139 -4.56 -12.79 1.68
C MET A 139 -4.60 -13.84 0.55
N GLY A 140 -3.51 -14.07 -0.19
CA GLY A 140 -3.49 -15.00 -1.32
C GLY A 140 -4.38 -14.60 -2.50
N LEU A 141 -4.55 -13.30 -2.75
CA LEU A 141 -5.41 -12.76 -3.82
C LEU A 141 -4.66 -12.76 -5.15
N VAL A 142 -4.39 -13.93 -5.70
CA VAL A 142 -3.45 -14.13 -6.83
C VAL A 142 -3.93 -13.55 -8.16
N HIS A 143 -5.25 -13.43 -8.38
CA HIS A 143 -5.81 -12.98 -9.67
C HIS A 143 -5.97 -11.47 -9.80
N ILE A 144 -5.64 -10.68 -8.78
CA ILE A 144 -5.81 -9.22 -8.79
C ILE A 144 -5.15 -8.54 -10.01
N LYS A 145 -3.99 -9.05 -10.43
CA LYS A 145 -3.23 -8.48 -11.57
C LYS A 145 -3.95 -8.70 -12.92
N GLU A 146 -4.82 -9.68 -12.98
CA GLU A 146 -5.54 -10.11 -14.20
C GLU A 146 -6.99 -9.59 -14.23
N MET A 147 -7.49 -9.06 -13.10
CA MET A 147 -8.86 -8.56 -12.99
C MET A 147 -9.13 -7.44 -14.01
N LYS A 148 -10.31 -7.51 -14.62
CA LYS A 148 -10.83 -6.47 -15.50
C LYS A 148 -11.74 -5.53 -14.73
N GLN A 149 -11.75 -4.26 -15.12
CA GLN A 149 -12.65 -3.28 -14.53
C GLN A 149 -14.12 -3.71 -14.67
N GLY A 150 -14.89 -3.58 -13.61
CA GLY A 150 -16.29 -4.02 -13.52
C GLY A 150 -16.46 -5.50 -13.17
N THR A 151 -15.41 -6.21 -12.75
CA THR A 151 -15.48 -7.61 -12.29
C THR A 151 -15.32 -7.74 -10.79
N ILE A 152 -15.84 -8.84 -10.24
CA ILE A 152 -15.75 -9.21 -8.84
C ILE A 152 -15.18 -10.63 -8.76
N ASP A 153 -14.11 -10.82 -7.99
CA ASP A 153 -13.57 -12.12 -7.65
C ASP A 153 -13.87 -12.47 -6.19
N ILE A 154 -14.24 -13.72 -5.92
CA ILE A 154 -14.54 -14.21 -4.58
C ILE A 154 -13.55 -15.29 -4.18
N TYR A 155 -12.86 -15.07 -3.07
CA TYR A 155 -11.90 -16.00 -2.50
C TYR A 155 -12.48 -16.66 -1.25
N THR A 156 -12.25 -17.97 -1.12
CA THR A 156 -12.65 -18.78 0.04
C THR A 156 -11.41 -19.45 0.62
N TYR A 157 -11.37 -19.64 1.94
CA TYR A 157 -10.20 -20.08 2.65
C TYR A 157 -10.44 -21.42 3.37
N GLY A 158 -10.08 -22.50 2.71
CA GLY A 158 -10.25 -23.86 3.24
C GLY A 158 -11.68 -24.17 3.67
N ASN A 159 -11.85 -24.69 4.88
CA ASN A 159 -13.15 -25.00 5.48
C ASN A 159 -13.73 -23.82 6.30
N SER A 160 -13.12 -22.63 6.23
CA SER A 160 -13.64 -21.47 6.97
C SER A 160 -14.83 -20.84 6.24
N GLU A 161 -15.70 -20.17 6.99
CA GLU A 161 -16.80 -19.39 6.41
C GLU A 161 -16.33 -18.01 5.89
N LEU A 162 -15.05 -17.70 6.05
CA LEU A 162 -14.47 -16.43 5.59
C LEU A 162 -14.51 -16.36 4.07
N LYS A 163 -15.06 -15.28 3.56
CA LYS A 163 -15.05 -14.92 2.15
C LYS A 163 -14.48 -13.53 1.98
N VAL A 164 -13.60 -13.38 1.01
CA VAL A 164 -13.09 -12.08 0.57
C VAL A 164 -13.57 -11.83 -0.84
N ALA A 165 -14.37 -10.79 -1.04
CA ALA A 165 -14.79 -10.33 -2.34
C ALA A 165 -13.92 -9.13 -2.74
N VAL A 166 -13.31 -9.21 -3.91
CA VAL A 166 -12.53 -8.11 -4.50
C VAL A 166 -13.29 -7.59 -5.70
N GLU A 167 -13.66 -6.33 -5.65
CA GLU A 167 -14.31 -5.65 -6.77
C GLU A 167 -13.33 -4.65 -7.39
N TYR A 168 -13.07 -4.80 -8.67
CA TYR A 168 -12.43 -3.76 -9.48
C TYR A 168 -13.52 -2.86 -10.06
N CYS A 169 -13.91 -1.84 -9.29
CA CYS A 169 -15.05 -0.99 -9.62
C CYS A 169 -14.92 -0.34 -10.99
N SER A 170 -16.01 -0.37 -11.76
CA SER A 170 -16.15 0.48 -12.92
C SER A 170 -16.58 1.88 -12.46
N SER A 171 -15.99 2.96 -12.98
CA SER A 171 -16.53 4.28 -12.75
C SER A 171 -17.92 4.34 -13.41
N MET A 172 -18.99 4.40 -12.62
CA MET A 172 -20.36 4.52 -13.14
C MET A 172 -20.61 5.83 -13.90
N GLN A 173 -19.79 6.80 -13.70
CA GLN A 173 -19.79 7.98 -14.51
C GLN A 173 -18.88 7.72 -15.72
N LYS A 174 -19.50 7.46 -16.87
CA LYS A 174 -19.07 8.15 -18.08
C LYS A 174 -19.22 9.65 -17.74
N GLN A 175 -18.29 10.15 -16.93
CA GLN A 175 -18.16 11.59 -16.79
C GLN A 175 -18.01 12.07 -18.22
N LYS A 176 -19.01 12.80 -18.71
CA LYS A 176 -18.79 13.77 -19.78
C LYS A 176 -17.48 14.39 -19.38
N LYS A 177 -16.41 14.04 -20.12
CA LYS A 177 -15.05 14.48 -19.84
C LYS A 177 -15.17 15.96 -19.59
N ASN A 178 -15.06 16.39 -18.35
CA ASN A 178 -14.88 17.79 -18.06
C ASN A 178 -13.43 18.07 -18.46
N ASN A 179 -13.23 18.03 -19.80
CA ASN A 179 -11.94 18.13 -20.49
C ASN A 179 -11.25 19.46 -20.22
N PHE A 180 -11.92 20.37 -19.50
CA PHE A 180 -11.40 21.71 -19.27
C PHE A 180 -10.11 21.69 -18.43
N TYR A 181 -10.07 20.91 -17.36
CA TYR A 181 -8.88 20.81 -16.49
C TYR A 181 -7.92 19.67 -16.85
N PHE A 182 -8.38 18.72 -17.69
CA PHE A 182 -7.63 17.52 -18.09
C PHE A 182 -7.48 17.45 -19.62
N ALA A 183 -7.48 18.60 -20.30
CA ALA A 183 -7.36 18.71 -21.75
C ALA A 183 -5.95 18.35 -22.28
N PHE A 184 -5.00 18.09 -21.37
CA PHE A 184 -3.65 17.68 -21.77
C PHE A 184 -3.68 16.23 -22.27
N ASP A 185 -3.10 15.99 -23.43
CA ASP A 185 -2.90 14.64 -23.97
C ASP A 185 -1.75 13.95 -23.23
N ASN A 186 -2.03 13.53 -22.00
CA ASN A 186 -1.08 12.85 -21.14
C ASN A 186 -1.65 11.47 -20.74
N PRO A 187 -0.99 10.36 -21.16
CA PRO A 187 -1.44 9.02 -20.82
C PRO A 187 -1.67 8.79 -19.33
N LYS A 188 -0.85 9.40 -18.46
CA LYS A 188 -0.99 9.28 -16.99
C LYS A 188 -2.27 9.95 -16.49
N LEU A 189 -2.65 11.11 -17.05
CA LEU A 189 -3.91 11.78 -16.70
C LEU A 189 -5.13 10.98 -17.19
N ASN A 190 -5.03 10.40 -18.37
CA ASN A 190 -6.07 9.53 -18.91
C ASN A 190 -6.28 8.28 -18.01
N MET A 191 -5.21 7.73 -17.44
CA MET A 191 -5.30 6.59 -16.52
C MET A 191 -5.95 6.98 -15.19
N ILE A 192 -5.60 8.13 -14.61
CA ILE A 192 -6.21 8.63 -13.36
C ILE A 192 -7.72 8.86 -13.56
N THR A 193 -8.12 9.42 -14.69
CA THR A 193 -9.54 9.72 -14.99
C THR A 193 -10.34 8.48 -15.39
N SER A 194 -9.70 7.43 -15.91
CA SER A 194 -10.35 6.17 -16.30
C SER A 194 -10.42 5.14 -15.18
N GLY A 195 -9.77 5.38 -14.04
CA GLY A 195 -9.66 4.42 -12.93
C GLY A 195 -8.79 3.20 -13.24
N ALA A 196 -7.99 3.26 -14.31
CA ALA A 196 -7.02 2.22 -14.62
C ALA A 196 -5.82 2.24 -13.66
N TRP A 197 -5.12 1.11 -13.56
CA TRP A 197 -3.87 1.04 -12.79
C TRP A 197 -2.85 2.03 -13.34
N GLU A 198 -2.22 2.79 -12.46
CA GLU A 198 -1.12 3.66 -12.86
C GLU A 198 0.10 2.80 -13.21
N LEU A 199 0.63 3.01 -14.40
CA LEU A 199 1.86 2.36 -14.86
C LEU A 199 2.99 3.38 -14.79
N ASP A 200 3.98 3.11 -13.95
CA ASP A 200 5.26 3.80 -14.05
C ASP A 200 6.03 3.23 -15.24
N ILE A 201 6.65 4.12 -16.02
CA ILE A 201 7.51 3.73 -17.14
C ILE A 201 8.94 3.71 -16.59
N TYR A 202 9.55 2.53 -16.65
CA TYR A 202 10.91 2.31 -16.20
C TYR A 202 11.88 2.26 -17.38
N PRO A 203 13.14 2.69 -17.20
CA PRO A 203 14.15 2.61 -18.26
C PRO A 203 14.39 1.19 -18.70
N HIS A 204 14.34 0.94 -20.01
CA HIS A 204 14.72 -0.32 -20.65
C HIS A 204 16.07 -0.18 -21.32
N LEU A 205 16.82 -1.28 -21.42
CA LEU A 205 18.07 -1.27 -22.16
C LEU A 205 17.85 -0.92 -23.63
N PRO A 206 18.54 0.07 -24.17
CA PRO A 206 18.43 0.45 -25.56
C PRO A 206 19.07 -0.57 -26.52
N GLU A 207 20.07 -1.31 -26.04
CA GLU A 207 20.82 -2.30 -26.83
C GLU A 207 21.06 -3.59 -26.03
N LYS A 208 21.25 -4.71 -26.78
CA LYS A 208 21.66 -5.98 -26.18
C LYS A 208 23.16 -5.92 -25.80
N TYR A 209 23.52 -6.50 -24.67
CA TYR A 209 24.88 -6.65 -24.21
C TYR A 209 25.36 -8.12 -24.35
N LYS A 210 26.69 -8.31 -24.30
CA LYS A 210 27.33 -9.62 -24.33
C LYS A 210 27.68 -10.08 -22.92
N PRO A 211 27.72 -11.40 -22.65
CA PRO A 211 28.14 -11.92 -21.34
C PRO A 211 29.50 -11.41 -20.86
N THR A 212 30.41 -11.11 -21.80
CA THR A 212 31.74 -10.57 -21.51
C THR A 212 31.75 -9.14 -20.99
N GLN A 213 30.61 -8.45 -21.02
CA GLN A 213 30.44 -7.09 -20.49
C GLN A 213 29.91 -7.09 -19.06
N ILE A 214 29.54 -8.25 -18.51
CA ILE A 214 29.04 -8.39 -17.15
C ILE A 214 30.25 -8.43 -16.20
N GLU A 215 30.37 -7.40 -15.35
CA GLU A 215 31.44 -7.29 -14.35
C GLU A 215 31.09 -8.03 -13.06
N PHE A 216 29.83 -8.00 -12.68
CA PHE A 216 29.37 -8.62 -11.45
C PHE A 216 27.86 -8.93 -11.51
N THR A 217 27.47 -10.02 -10.84
CA THR A 217 26.07 -10.43 -10.71
C THR A 217 25.69 -10.47 -9.24
N TYR A 218 24.52 -9.90 -8.90
CA TYR A 218 23.91 -9.98 -7.58
C TYR A 218 22.41 -10.23 -7.72
N PHE A 219 21.73 -10.52 -6.62
CA PHE A 219 20.33 -10.92 -6.65
C PHE A 219 19.50 -10.09 -5.69
N ILE A 220 18.22 -9.88 -6.05
CA ILE A 220 17.20 -9.33 -5.18
C ILE A 220 16.09 -10.37 -5.11
N MET A 221 15.75 -10.81 -3.89
CA MET A 221 14.62 -11.69 -3.62
C MET A 221 13.51 -10.87 -2.94
N PHE A 222 12.38 -10.75 -3.60
CA PHE A 222 11.27 -9.98 -3.09
C PHE A 222 9.94 -10.50 -3.65
N ASN A 223 8.95 -10.63 -2.78
CA ASN A 223 7.60 -11.03 -3.15
C ASN A 223 7.54 -12.40 -3.85
N GLY A 224 8.27 -13.40 -3.32
CA GLY A 224 8.35 -14.73 -3.92
C GLY A 224 9.09 -14.81 -5.27
N MET A 225 9.57 -13.68 -5.78
CA MET A 225 10.33 -13.61 -7.03
C MET A 225 11.82 -13.40 -6.78
N THR A 226 12.64 -13.93 -7.68
CA THR A 226 14.08 -13.70 -7.70
C THR A 226 14.45 -12.86 -8.91
N PHE A 227 15.19 -11.79 -8.70
CA PHE A 227 15.70 -10.93 -9.75
C PHE A 227 17.22 -11.08 -9.84
N GLN A 228 17.72 -11.28 -11.04
CA GLN A 228 19.13 -11.23 -11.34
C GLN A 228 19.48 -9.81 -11.76
N CYS A 229 20.49 -9.26 -11.10
CA CYS A 229 20.98 -7.90 -11.30
C CYS A 229 22.41 -8.01 -11.80
N GLU A 230 22.69 -7.44 -12.96
CA GLU A 230 23.99 -7.52 -13.62
C GLU A 230 24.59 -6.13 -13.75
N ILE A 231 25.80 -5.94 -13.22
CA ILE A 231 26.60 -4.74 -13.44
C ILE A 231 27.30 -4.91 -14.78
N ILE A 232 27.02 -4.00 -15.69
CA ILE A 232 27.46 -4.08 -17.09
C ILE A 232 28.30 -2.86 -17.42
N THR A 233 29.40 -3.08 -18.13
CA THR A 233 30.20 -2.02 -18.75
C THR A 233 29.91 -2.00 -20.25
N ASP A 234 29.42 -0.88 -20.78
CA ASP A 234 29.13 -0.74 -22.19
C ASP A 234 30.41 -0.55 -23.03
N LYS A 235 30.23 -0.41 -24.35
CA LYS A 235 31.34 -0.19 -25.29
C LYS A 235 32.10 1.14 -25.09
N ASN A 236 31.46 2.11 -24.42
CA ASN A 236 32.01 3.43 -24.14
C ASN A 236 32.67 3.51 -22.75
N GLY A 237 32.67 2.40 -22.00
CA GLY A 237 33.16 2.34 -20.62
C GLY A 237 32.19 2.86 -19.57
N GLU A 238 30.93 3.15 -19.96
CA GLU A 238 29.88 3.54 -19.03
C GLU A 238 29.34 2.33 -18.30
N MET A 239 29.10 2.48 -16.99
CA MET A 239 28.60 1.40 -16.15
C MET A 239 27.17 1.66 -15.69
N PHE A 240 26.39 0.58 -15.67
CA PHE A 240 25.01 0.57 -15.20
C PHE A 240 24.64 -0.80 -14.63
N THR A 241 23.51 -0.90 -13.98
CA THR A 241 22.95 -2.20 -13.60
C THR A 241 21.68 -2.51 -14.40
N PHE A 242 21.56 -3.75 -14.87
CA PHE A 242 20.38 -4.28 -15.53
C PHE A 242 19.72 -5.33 -14.67
N ILE A 243 18.40 -5.23 -14.50
CA ILE A 243 17.62 -6.09 -13.62
C ILE A 243 16.57 -6.84 -14.43
N HIS A 244 16.59 -8.17 -14.32
CA HIS A 244 15.62 -9.03 -14.95
C HIS A 244 15.16 -10.14 -14.03
N GLU A 245 14.01 -10.73 -14.32
CA GLU A 245 13.49 -11.86 -13.58
C GLU A 245 14.35 -13.12 -13.81
N LYS A 246 14.63 -13.84 -12.73
CA LYS A 246 15.32 -15.12 -12.75
C LYS A 246 14.35 -16.25 -12.45
N THR A 247 14.01 -17.00 -13.49
CA THR A 247 13.05 -18.12 -13.42
C THR A 247 13.69 -19.45 -12.95
N THR A 248 15.02 -19.53 -12.95
CA THR A 248 15.75 -20.73 -12.50
C THR A 248 16.27 -20.53 -11.07
N PRO A 249 16.31 -21.59 -10.23
CA PRO A 249 16.85 -21.50 -8.88
C PRO A 249 18.28 -20.96 -8.83
N LEU A 250 18.62 -20.26 -7.75
CA LEU A 250 19.99 -19.84 -7.48
C LEU A 250 20.87 -21.06 -7.22
N LYS A 251 22.05 -21.10 -7.85
CA LYS A 251 22.98 -22.24 -7.74
C LYS A 251 23.99 -22.08 -6.61
N ASN A 252 24.32 -20.86 -6.24
CA ASN A 252 25.44 -20.56 -5.34
C ASN A 252 25.01 -19.62 -4.20
N THR A 253 23.95 -20.01 -3.48
CA THR A 253 23.34 -19.21 -2.42
C THR A 253 24.27 -18.90 -1.24
N ASP A 254 25.42 -19.56 -1.13
CA ASP A 254 26.40 -19.37 -0.06
C ASP A 254 27.41 -18.23 -0.38
N ASN A 255 27.61 -17.94 -1.66
CA ASN A 255 28.61 -16.94 -2.10
C ASN A 255 28.00 -15.75 -2.85
N ASP A 256 26.82 -15.94 -3.45
CA ASP A 256 26.16 -14.87 -4.21
C ASP A 256 25.70 -13.75 -3.28
N LEU A 257 25.90 -12.51 -3.68
CA LEU A 257 25.35 -11.35 -2.96
C LEU A 257 23.82 -11.30 -3.18
N ILE A 258 23.06 -11.44 -2.11
CA ILE A 258 21.61 -11.49 -2.15
C ILE A 258 21.02 -10.40 -1.27
N TYR A 259 20.08 -9.64 -1.81
CA TYR A 259 19.25 -8.69 -1.09
C TYR A 259 17.85 -9.26 -0.89
N THR A 260 17.38 -9.30 0.35
CA THR A 260 16.03 -9.79 0.71
C THR A 260 15.53 -9.14 1.99
N LEU A 261 14.21 -8.94 2.10
CA LEU A 261 13.59 -8.48 3.35
C LEU A 261 13.46 -9.59 4.38
N GLU A 262 13.53 -10.84 3.95
CA GLU A 262 13.48 -11.99 4.82
C GLU A 262 14.77 -12.11 5.64
N PHE A 263 14.62 -12.55 6.89
CA PHE A 263 15.76 -12.73 7.76
C PHE A 263 16.58 -13.97 7.35
N CYS A 264 17.88 -13.79 7.18
CA CYS A 264 18.82 -14.88 6.93
C CYS A 264 20.11 -14.67 7.72
N HIS A 265 20.64 -15.74 8.33
CA HIS A 265 21.90 -15.68 9.12
C HIS A 265 23.17 -15.61 8.27
N LYS A 266 23.10 -15.83 6.96
CA LYS A 266 24.26 -15.83 6.08
C LYS A 266 24.75 -14.41 5.84
N LEU A 267 26.06 -14.20 5.87
CA LEU A 267 26.71 -12.88 5.74
C LEU A 267 26.54 -12.26 4.34
N ASN A 268 26.30 -13.05 3.32
CA ASN A 268 26.07 -12.60 1.94
C ASN A 268 24.61 -12.17 1.67
N TYR A 269 23.71 -12.33 2.67
CA TYR A 269 22.34 -11.86 2.61
C TYR A 269 22.24 -10.49 3.27
N ASN A 270 21.70 -9.53 2.55
CA ASN A 270 21.56 -8.15 3.00
C ASN A 270 20.11 -7.70 2.88
N ARG A 271 19.63 -6.99 3.89
CA ARG A 271 18.23 -6.55 3.91
C ARG A 271 17.95 -5.37 3.00
N SER A 272 18.89 -4.46 2.87
CA SER A 272 18.65 -3.19 2.18
C SER A 272 19.84 -2.74 1.35
N ILE A 273 19.61 -2.35 0.11
CA ILE A 273 20.59 -1.69 -0.76
C ILE A 273 21.04 -0.35 -0.15
N TYR A 274 20.19 0.31 0.66
CA TYR A 274 20.53 1.61 1.27
C TYR A 274 21.47 1.53 2.48
N LYS A 275 21.84 0.32 2.91
CA LYS A 275 22.80 0.08 4.02
C LYS A 275 24.02 -0.70 3.51
N PRO A 276 24.88 -0.12 2.65
CA PRO A 276 26.05 -0.82 2.15
C PRO A 276 27.08 -1.05 3.27
N ILE A 277 27.73 -2.22 3.28
CA ILE A 277 28.76 -2.60 4.25
C ILE A 277 30.16 -2.73 3.63
N ASN A 278 30.26 -2.60 2.30
CA ASN A 278 31.52 -2.65 1.58
C ASN A 278 31.47 -1.83 0.27
N LYS A 279 32.64 -1.63 -0.36
CA LYS A 279 32.75 -0.83 -1.61
C LYS A 279 31.90 -1.33 -2.77
N LEU A 280 31.72 -2.65 -2.90
CA LEU A 280 30.88 -3.20 -3.96
C LEU A 280 29.41 -2.80 -3.76
N GLN A 281 28.91 -2.90 -2.52
CA GLN A 281 27.57 -2.49 -2.19
C GLN A 281 27.34 -0.97 -2.27
N GLU A 282 28.37 -0.18 -1.95
CA GLU A 282 28.36 1.29 -2.18
C GLU A 282 28.20 1.60 -3.67
N ARG A 283 28.90 0.84 -4.53
CA ARG A 283 28.80 0.97 -5.99
C ARG A 283 27.40 0.58 -6.50
N ILE A 284 26.82 -0.52 -5.98
CA ILE A 284 25.45 -0.91 -6.29
C ILE A 284 24.49 0.22 -5.90
N LEU A 285 24.59 0.74 -4.67
CA LEU A 285 23.77 1.86 -4.22
C LEU A 285 23.92 3.08 -5.11
N TRP A 286 25.10 3.35 -5.59
CA TRP A 286 25.38 4.48 -6.48
C TRP A 286 24.57 4.39 -7.78
N PHE A 287 24.43 3.21 -8.43
CA PHE A 287 23.60 3.05 -9.61
C PHE A 287 22.14 3.46 -9.34
N PHE A 288 21.59 3.05 -8.21
CA PHE A 288 20.22 3.41 -7.83
C PHE A 288 20.06 4.90 -7.48
N LYS A 289 21.10 5.56 -7.01
CA LYS A 289 21.06 7.00 -6.68
C LYS A 289 21.26 7.90 -7.90
N THR A 290 21.87 7.38 -8.96
CA THR A 290 22.21 8.14 -10.17
C THR A 290 21.36 7.77 -11.37
N ASP A 291 20.25 7.03 -11.15
CA ASP A 291 19.32 6.56 -12.19
C ASP A 291 20.00 5.73 -13.31
N ARG A 292 21.09 5.02 -12.96
CA ARG A 292 21.80 4.10 -13.86
C ARG A 292 21.29 2.67 -13.71
N VAL A 293 19.99 2.51 -13.68
CA VAL A 293 19.30 1.22 -13.52
C VAL A 293 18.34 1.01 -14.69
N PHE A 294 18.49 -0.12 -15.35
CA PHE A 294 17.62 -0.54 -16.43
C PHE A 294 16.89 -1.83 -16.06
N TYR A 295 15.70 -2.00 -16.57
CA TYR A 295 14.81 -3.10 -16.22
C TYR A 295 14.38 -3.88 -17.46
N GLN A 296 14.17 -5.16 -17.30
CA GLN A 296 13.67 -6.04 -18.36
C GLN A 296 12.32 -5.58 -18.92
N ASN A 297 11.42 -5.16 -18.03
CA ASN A 297 10.10 -4.64 -18.34
C ASN A 297 9.57 -3.78 -17.18
N ASN A 298 8.42 -3.13 -17.38
CA ASN A 298 7.80 -2.29 -16.36
C ASN A 298 7.40 -3.06 -15.09
N GLY A 299 7.02 -4.34 -15.20
CA GLY A 299 6.66 -5.17 -14.04
C GLY A 299 7.86 -5.42 -13.12
N VAL A 300 9.03 -5.69 -13.69
CA VAL A 300 10.28 -5.80 -12.93
C VAL A 300 10.62 -4.47 -12.26
N GLY A 301 10.54 -3.37 -13.02
CA GLY A 301 10.79 -2.02 -12.48
C GLY A 301 9.88 -1.68 -11.32
N ASP A 302 8.58 -1.94 -11.45
CA ASP A 302 7.59 -1.69 -10.40
C ASP A 302 7.87 -2.52 -9.14
N THR A 303 8.15 -3.81 -9.30
CA THR A 303 8.46 -4.70 -8.17
C THR A 303 9.73 -4.27 -7.43
N ILE A 304 10.79 -3.94 -8.16
CA ILE A 304 12.04 -3.45 -7.55
C ILE A 304 11.84 -2.09 -6.88
N ASN A 305 11.08 -1.19 -7.48
CA ASN A 305 10.77 0.10 -6.85
C ASN A 305 10.02 -0.06 -5.52
N ASN A 306 9.12 -1.02 -5.44
CA ASN A 306 8.43 -1.34 -4.19
C ASN A 306 9.38 -1.91 -3.12
N TYR A 307 10.28 -2.82 -3.49
CA TYR A 307 11.36 -3.28 -2.61
C TYR A 307 12.17 -2.09 -2.07
N LEU A 308 12.58 -1.17 -2.95
CA LEU A 308 13.37 0.01 -2.58
C LEU A 308 12.61 0.96 -1.64
N LYS A 309 11.31 1.14 -1.85
CA LYS A 309 10.45 1.96 -0.96
C LYS A 309 10.43 1.39 0.46
N ILE A 310 10.27 0.07 0.59
CA ILE A 310 10.30 -0.60 1.90
C ILE A 310 11.67 -0.45 2.55
N CYS A 311 12.75 -0.63 1.79
CA CYS A 311 14.12 -0.42 2.29
C CYS A 311 14.35 1.01 2.81
N LYS A 312 13.78 2.04 2.17
CA LYS A 312 13.84 3.44 2.62
C LYS A 312 13.02 3.68 3.89
N GLY A 313 11.83 3.08 3.98
CA GLY A 313 10.93 3.20 5.12
C GLY A 313 11.51 2.62 6.40
N SER A 314 12.22 1.50 6.31
CA SER A 314 12.89 0.85 7.46
C SER A 314 13.98 1.71 8.10
N ASN A 315 14.43 2.79 7.44
CA ASN A 315 15.40 3.74 8.02
C ASN A 315 14.75 4.77 8.97
N LYS A 316 13.40 4.90 8.99
CA LYS A 316 12.69 5.83 9.89
C LYS A 316 12.46 5.25 11.29
N TYR A 317 12.56 3.93 11.44
CA TYR A 317 12.44 3.27 12.73
C TYR A 317 13.77 2.57 13.02
N PRO A 318 14.59 3.07 13.96
CA PRO A 318 15.78 2.37 14.41
C PRO A 318 15.34 0.99 14.92
N GLU A 319 16.03 -0.04 14.50
CA GLU A 319 15.86 -1.39 15.05
C GLU A 319 15.90 -1.30 16.57
N LYS A 320 14.76 -1.46 17.23
CA LYS A 320 14.78 -1.83 18.63
C LYS A 320 15.42 -3.20 18.65
N SER A 321 16.68 -3.23 19.04
CA SER A 321 17.43 -4.43 19.32
C SER A 321 16.63 -5.29 20.31
N PHE A 322 16.00 -6.34 19.81
CA PHE A 322 15.55 -7.41 20.68
C PHE A 322 16.78 -8.24 21.03
N PHE A 323 17.50 -7.80 22.04
CA PHE A 323 18.31 -8.67 22.85
C PHE A 323 17.40 -9.20 23.96
N ILE A 324 17.05 -10.44 23.87
CA ILE A 324 16.94 -11.40 24.98
C ILE A 324 17.45 -12.73 24.46
#